data_8f33dfe339f61f9304565a991669568c
#
_entry.id   8f33dfe339f61f9304565a991669568c
#
_cell.length_a   1.000
_cell.length_b   1.000
_cell.length_c   1.000
_cell.angle_alpha   90.00
_cell.angle_beta   90.00
_cell.angle_gamma   90.00
#
_symmetry.space_group_name_H-M   'P 1'
#
loop_
_entity.id
_entity.type
_entity.pdbx_description
1 polymer ?
#
loop_
_entity_poly.entity_id
_entity_poly.type
_entity_poly.pdbx_seq_one_letter_code
_entity_poly.pdbx_strand_id
1 'polypeptide(L)'
;AASDVYKRQEEVGHGACASAPEDVEELLSVDMGCVGEGLECTDRQVSICVKDGHGPYHYDVVKGLIQAAKDNHIDYAADVYPYYGSDADAALSAGIDARHGLIGPGVYASHGYERSHKDAVAATLELLKAYLA
;
A
#
# COMPACT_ATOMS: atom_id res chain seq x y z
N ALA A 1 13.02 13.70 3.78
CA ALA A 1 11.75 14.18 4.33
C ALA A 1 10.61 13.44 3.65
N ALA A 2 9.53 13.13 4.36
CA ALA A 2 8.32 12.54 3.80
C ALA A 2 7.28 13.64 3.54
N SER A 3 6.54 13.50 2.43
CA SER A 3 5.41 14.37 2.10
C SER A 3 4.16 13.52 1.91
N ASP A 4 3.05 13.93 2.50
CA ASP A 4 1.74 13.32 2.29
C ASP A 4 1.01 14.06 1.17
N VAL A 5 0.49 13.31 0.21
CA VAL A 5 -0.22 13.86 -0.95
C VAL A 5 -1.53 13.11 -1.15
N TYR A 6 -2.64 13.83 -0.99
CA TYR A 6 -3.97 13.30 -1.21
C TYR A 6 -4.36 13.30 -2.69
N LYS A 7 -4.96 12.22 -3.17
CA LYS A 7 -5.42 12.06 -4.56
C LYS A 7 -6.94 11.93 -4.63
N ARG A 8 -7.58 12.73 -5.49
CA ARG A 8 -9.04 12.72 -5.66
C ARG A 8 -9.53 11.75 -6.72
N GLN A 9 -8.67 11.37 -7.67
CA GLN A 9 -9.03 10.60 -8.86
C GLN A 9 -8.35 9.23 -8.88
N GLU A 10 -8.01 8.74 -7.70
CA GLU A 10 -7.32 7.46 -7.54
C GLU A 10 -8.15 6.31 -8.11
N GLU A 11 -9.45 6.24 -7.80
CA GLU A 11 -10.37 5.19 -8.21
C GLU A 11 -10.59 5.06 -9.74
N VAL A 12 -10.12 6.03 -10.50
CA VAL A 12 -10.17 6.03 -11.97
C VAL A 12 -8.77 6.03 -12.61
N GLY A 13 -7.74 5.70 -11.82
CA GLY A 13 -6.36 5.55 -12.30
C GLY A 13 -5.67 6.87 -12.67
N HIS A 14 -6.10 7.99 -12.10
CA HIS A 14 -5.53 9.31 -12.31
C HIS A 14 -4.99 9.92 -11.01
N GLY A 15 -4.57 11.15 -11.05
CA GLY A 15 -4.08 11.88 -9.88
C GLY A 15 -2.59 11.71 -9.68
N ALA A 16 -2.11 10.56 -9.26
CA ALA A 16 -0.69 10.29 -9.04
C ALA A 16 0.17 10.45 -10.32
N CYS A 17 -0.41 10.23 -11.48
CA CYS A 17 0.26 10.47 -12.76
C CYS A 17 0.54 11.96 -13.07
N ALA A 18 -0.08 12.89 -12.34
CA ALA A 18 0.00 14.33 -12.64
C ALA A 18 0.61 15.17 -11.52
N SER A 19 0.80 14.64 -10.32
CA SER A 19 1.12 15.45 -9.15
C SER A 19 2.04 14.77 -8.14
N ALA A 20 2.98 13.94 -8.58
CA ALA A 20 4.06 13.54 -7.70
C ALA A 20 5.05 14.71 -7.52
N PRO A 21 5.58 14.92 -6.31
CA PRO A 21 6.64 15.89 -6.09
C PRO A 21 7.86 15.62 -6.98
N GLU A 22 8.58 16.67 -7.36
CA GLU A 22 9.88 16.53 -8.03
C GLU A 22 10.89 15.85 -7.09
N ASP A 23 11.85 15.12 -7.65
CA ASP A 23 12.92 14.42 -6.91
C ASP A 23 12.44 13.37 -5.89
N VAL A 24 11.28 12.77 -6.13
CA VAL A 24 10.80 11.65 -5.33
C VAL A 24 11.62 10.39 -5.63
N GLU A 25 12.21 9.78 -4.60
CA GLU A 25 12.94 8.51 -4.72
C GLU A 25 12.06 7.30 -4.38
N GLU A 26 11.00 7.52 -3.59
CA GLU A 26 10.12 6.44 -3.13
C GLU A 26 8.68 6.91 -3.02
N LEU A 27 7.77 6.09 -3.54
CA LEU A 27 6.32 6.27 -3.48
C LEU A 27 5.69 5.13 -2.67
N LEU A 28 5.10 5.46 -1.55
CA LEU A 28 4.34 4.51 -0.75
C LEU A 28 2.85 4.87 -0.81
N SER A 29 2.07 4.05 -1.50
CA SER A 29 0.62 4.16 -1.47
C SER A 29 0.10 3.63 -0.13
N VAL A 30 -0.79 4.39 0.48
CA VAL A 30 -1.58 3.95 1.65
C VAL A 30 -3.01 3.83 1.20
N ASP A 31 -3.44 2.63 0.94
CA ASP A 31 -4.74 2.30 0.38
C ASP A 31 -5.40 1.21 1.24
N MET A 32 -5.82 0.12 0.68
CA MET A 32 -6.38 -1.01 1.42
C MET A 32 -5.73 -2.33 0.98
N GLY A 33 -5.81 -3.34 1.83
CA GLY A 33 -5.47 -4.71 1.49
C GLY A 33 -6.73 -5.55 1.27
N CYS A 34 -6.69 -6.47 0.35
CA CYS A 34 -7.82 -7.35 0.09
C CYS A 34 -7.88 -8.46 1.15
N VAL A 35 -9.09 -8.75 1.62
CA VAL A 35 -9.38 -9.89 2.48
C VAL A 35 -10.33 -10.82 1.74
N GLY A 36 -9.94 -12.08 1.60
CA GLY A 36 -10.75 -13.06 0.87
C GLY A 36 -10.10 -14.42 0.75
N GLU A 37 -10.76 -15.32 0.05
CA GLU A 37 -10.26 -16.67 -0.18
C GLU A 37 -8.93 -16.62 -0.96
N GLY A 38 -7.94 -17.39 -0.48
CA GLY A 38 -6.61 -17.45 -1.09
C GLY A 38 -5.66 -16.32 -0.70
N LEU A 39 -6.07 -15.44 0.21
CA LEU A 39 -5.25 -14.36 0.76
C LEU A 39 -4.97 -14.59 2.25
N GLU A 40 -3.81 -14.13 2.70
CA GLU A 40 -3.37 -14.27 4.10
C GLU A 40 -3.89 -13.12 5.00
N CYS A 41 -4.13 -11.95 4.43
CA CYS A 41 -4.54 -10.78 5.18
C CYS A 41 -5.93 -10.94 5.80
N THR A 42 -6.05 -10.55 7.06
CA THR A 42 -7.31 -10.44 7.78
C THR A 42 -7.73 -8.98 7.93
N ASP A 43 -8.97 -8.74 8.32
CA ASP A 43 -9.49 -7.39 8.60
C ASP A 43 -8.92 -6.75 9.87
N ARG A 44 -7.95 -7.40 10.54
CA ARG A 44 -7.26 -6.89 11.74
C ARG A 44 -5.80 -6.56 11.52
N GLN A 45 -5.27 -6.90 10.35
CA GLN A 45 -3.87 -6.76 10.00
C GLN A 45 -3.67 -5.61 9.01
N VAL A 46 -2.45 -5.06 9.00
CA VAL A 46 -1.98 -4.28 7.86
C VAL A 46 -1.53 -5.23 6.75
N SER A 47 -1.96 -4.95 5.55
CA SER A 47 -1.48 -5.61 4.35
C SER A 47 -0.24 -4.91 3.81
N ILE A 48 0.75 -5.70 3.40
CA ILE A 48 1.89 -5.26 2.59
C ILE A 48 1.74 -5.95 1.24
N CYS A 49 1.44 -5.19 0.20
CA CYS A 49 1.28 -5.77 -1.13
C CYS A 49 2.65 -6.07 -1.74
N VAL A 50 2.86 -7.33 -2.12
CA VAL A 50 4.12 -7.77 -2.75
C VAL A 50 4.05 -7.62 -4.26
N LYS A 51 2.87 -7.87 -4.83
CA LYS A 51 2.60 -7.80 -6.26
C LYS A 51 1.11 -7.55 -6.47
N ASP A 52 0.79 -6.76 -7.48
CA ASP A 52 -0.58 -6.56 -7.95
C ASP A 52 -0.74 -6.89 -9.45
N GLY A 53 -1.83 -6.43 -10.05
CA GLY A 53 -2.13 -6.66 -11.47
C GLY A 53 -1.15 -6.00 -12.44
N HIS A 54 -0.44 -4.97 -12.03
CA HIS A 54 0.55 -4.25 -12.84
C HIS A 54 1.97 -4.81 -12.69
N GLY A 55 2.24 -5.56 -11.64
CA GLY A 55 3.55 -6.20 -11.45
C GLY A 55 4.00 -6.24 -9.98
N PRO A 56 5.24 -6.66 -9.74
CA PRO A 56 5.82 -6.69 -8.40
C PRO A 56 6.14 -5.28 -7.91
N TYR A 57 5.86 -5.01 -6.65
CA TYR A 57 6.35 -3.84 -5.96
C TYR A 57 7.86 -3.92 -5.73
N HIS A 58 8.51 -2.77 -5.49
CA HIS A 58 9.96 -2.73 -5.38
C HIS A 58 10.45 -3.58 -4.21
N TYR A 59 11.39 -4.49 -4.48
CA TYR A 59 11.86 -5.48 -3.51
C TYR A 59 12.36 -4.86 -2.19
N ASP A 60 13.19 -3.81 -2.27
CA ASP A 60 13.75 -3.19 -1.07
C ASP A 60 12.68 -2.48 -0.23
N VAL A 61 11.65 -1.89 -0.87
CA VAL A 61 10.51 -1.28 -0.17
C VAL A 61 9.71 -2.34 0.56
N VAL A 62 9.32 -3.41 -0.13
CA VAL A 62 8.59 -4.53 0.48
C VAL A 62 9.38 -5.15 1.63
N LYS A 63 10.68 -5.40 1.42
CA LYS A 63 11.57 -5.94 2.45
C LYS A 63 11.68 -5.00 3.64
N GLY A 64 11.83 -3.70 3.41
CA GLY A 64 11.91 -2.69 4.46
C GLY A 64 10.62 -2.60 5.28
N LEU A 65 9.46 -2.64 4.64
CA LEU A 65 8.15 -2.67 5.30
C LEU A 65 7.98 -3.92 6.17
N ILE A 66 8.33 -5.11 5.65
CA ILE A 66 8.28 -6.35 6.41
C ILE A 66 9.23 -6.31 7.60
N GLN A 67 10.43 -5.77 7.43
CA GLN A 67 11.39 -5.63 8.52
C GLN A 67 10.88 -4.66 9.59
N ALA A 68 10.36 -3.51 9.19
CA ALA A 68 9.76 -2.54 10.12
C ALA A 68 8.60 -3.15 10.92
N ALA A 69 7.74 -3.94 10.27
CA ALA A 69 6.65 -4.64 10.95
C ALA A 69 7.16 -5.64 11.99
N LYS A 70 8.18 -6.44 11.65
CA LYS A 70 8.80 -7.41 12.56
C LYS A 70 9.46 -6.75 13.76
N ASP A 71 10.25 -5.73 13.53
CA ASP A 71 11.03 -5.03 14.59
C ASP A 71 10.11 -4.32 15.58
N ASN A 72 8.92 -3.91 15.14
CA ASN A 72 7.94 -3.22 15.97
C ASN A 72 6.76 -4.11 16.41
N HIS A 73 6.83 -5.42 16.17
CA HIS A 73 5.78 -6.39 16.54
C HIS A 73 4.39 -6.03 16.00
N ILE A 74 4.34 -5.47 14.80
CA ILE A 74 3.10 -5.10 14.12
C ILE A 74 2.54 -6.32 13.42
N ASP A 75 1.25 -6.59 13.60
CA ASP A 75 0.57 -7.71 12.94
C ASP A 75 0.29 -7.36 11.47
N TYR A 76 0.90 -8.11 10.55
CA TYR A 76 0.87 -7.87 9.11
C TYR A 76 0.67 -9.15 8.31
N ALA A 77 0.20 -8.99 7.09
CA ALA A 77 0.26 -10.02 6.05
C ALA A 77 0.92 -9.47 4.79
N ALA A 78 1.60 -10.34 4.05
CA ALA A 78 2.22 -10.02 2.77
C ALA A 78 1.54 -10.84 1.67
N ASP A 79 0.85 -10.16 0.75
CA ASP A 79 -0.04 -10.79 -0.22
C ASP A 79 0.20 -10.34 -1.66
N VAL A 80 -0.41 -11.08 -2.57
CA VAL A 80 -0.47 -10.79 -4.01
C VAL A 80 -1.90 -10.57 -4.42
N TYR A 81 -2.18 -9.44 -5.09
CA TYR A 81 -3.52 -9.04 -5.54
C TYR A 81 -3.59 -8.97 -7.07
N PRO A 82 -3.99 -10.05 -7.76
CA PRO A 82 -3.88 -10.14 -9.22
C PRO A 82 -4.79 -9.16 -9.98
N TYR A 83 -5.81 -8.60 -9.34
CA TYR A 83 -6.81 -7.70 -9.94
C TYR A 83 -6.87 -6.34 -9.26
N TYR A 84 -5.75 -5.89 -8.74
CA TYR A 84 -5.63 -4.64 -8.00
C TYR A 84 -4.61 -3.73 -8.69
N GLY A 85 -4.71 -2.44 -8.46
CA GLY A 85 -3.74 -1.42 -8.82
C GLY A 85 -3.73 -0.30 -7.79
N SER A 86 -2.71 0.53 -7.80
CA SER A 86 -2.56 1.62 -6.85
C SER A 86 -2.10 2.92 -7.51
N ASP A 87 -2.16 4.01 -6.75
CA ASP A 87 -1.61 5.30 -7.14
C ASP A 87 -0.13 5.24 -7.52
N ALA A 88 0.65 4.37 -6.87
CA ALA A 88 2.05 4.19 -7.20
C ALA A 88 2.23 3.64 -8.63
N ASP A 89 1.38 2.71 -9.06
CA ASP A 89 1.42 2.18 -10.43
C ASP A 89 1.08 3.25 -11.46
N ALA A 90 0.10 4.09 -11.16
CA ALA A 90 -0.28 5.21 -12.02
C ALA A 90 0.88 6.21 -12.18
N ALA A 91 1.61 6.50 -11.10
CA ALA A 91 2.77 7.38 -11.11
C ALA A 91 3.92 6.81 -11.95
N LEU A 92 4.26 5.54 -11.76
CA LEU A 92 5.30 4.86 -12.54
C LEU A 92 4.94 4.80 -14.02
N SER A 93 3.66 4.50 -14.35
CA SER A 93 3.16 4.48 -15.73
C SER A 93 3.24 5.86 -16.40
N ALA A 94 3.19 6.92 -15.63
CA ALA A 94 3.39 8.30 -16.11
C ALA A 94 4.86 8.71 -16.28
N GLY A 95 5.81 7.83 -15.96
CA GLY A 95 7.24 8.06 -16.17
C GLY A 95 8.00 8.53 -14.92
N ILE A 96 7.41 8.43 -13.74
CA ILE A 96 8.11 8.73 -12.48
C ILE A 96 9.02 7.56 -12.14
N ASP A 97 10.32 7.81 -12.07
CA ASP A 97 11.34 6.82 -11.72
C ASP A 97 11.56 6.80 -10.20
N ALA A 98 10.73 6.03 -9.51
CA ALA A 98 10.79 5.88 -8.06
C ALA A 98 10.58 4.42 -7.63
N ARG A 99 11.14 4.05 -6.49
CA ARG A 99 10.82 2.79 -5.83
C ARG A 99 9.40 2.90 -5.27
N HIS A 100 8.61 1.83 -5.37
CA HIS A 100 7.21 1.91 -4.97
C HIS A 100 6.79 0.78 -4.04
N GLY A 101 5.80 1.07 -3.21
CA GLY A 101 5.19 0.15 -2.27
C GLY A 101 3.70 0.46 -2.07
N LEU A 102 3.01 -0.49 -1.45
CA LEU A 102 1.60 -0.36 -1.11
C LEU A 102 1.34 -1.04 0.23
N ILE A 103 0.74 -0.32 1.15
CA ILE A 103 0.24 -0.84 2.43
C ILE A 103 -1.19 -0.35 2.66
N GLY A 104 -1.91 -1.04 3.53
CA GLY A 104 -3.21 -0.58 3.99
C GLY A 104 -3.92 -1.58 4.89
N PRO A 105 -5.01 -1.18 5.54
CA PRO A 105 -5.80 -2.08 6.36
C PRO A 105 -6.44 -3.17 5.50
N GLY A 106 -6.56 -4.38 6.05
CA GLY A 106 -7.33 -5.44 5.42
C GLY A 106 -8.81 -5.08 5.34
N VAL A 107 -9.41 -5.13 4.15
CA VAL A 107 -10.79 -4.73 3.88
C VAL A 107 -11.53 -5.84 3.14
N TYR A 108 -12.72 -6.17 3.62
CA TYR A 108 -13.68 -7.04 2.92
C TYR A 108 -14.50 -6.25 1.92
N ALA A 109 -14.87 -6.90 0.82
CA ALA A 109 -15.80 -6.39 -0.18
C ALA A 109 -15.39 -5.03 -0.77
N SER A 110 -14.11 -4.90 -1.13
CA SER A 110 -13.59 -3.74 -1.86
C SER A 110 -14.47 -3.38 -3.05
N HIS A 111 -14.76 -2.09 -3.22
CA HIS A 111 -15.72 -1.53 -4.19
C HIS A 111 -17.19 -1.95 -3.98
N GLY A 112 -17.49 -2.63 -2.87
CA GLY A 112 -18.83 -3.01 -2.46
C GLY A 112 -19.23 -2.36 -1.14
N TYR A 113 -19.87 -3.15 -0.26
CA TYR A 113 -20.15 -2.74 1.13
C TYR A 113 -18.94 -3.09 2.00
N GLU A 114 -17.95 -2.23 1.97
CA GLU A 114 -16.65 -2.45 2.58
C GLU A 114 -16.72 -2.54 4.10
N ARG A 115 -15.90 -3.43 4.65
CA ARG A 115 -15.76 -3.63 6.09
C ARG A 115 -14.30 -3.89 6.44
N SER A 116 -13.84 -3.21 7.48
CA SER A 116 -12.55 -3.43 8.11
C SER A 116 -12.67 -3.31 9.64
N HIS A 117 -11.63 -3.65 10.35
CA HIS A 117 -11.54 -3.49 11.79
C HIS A 117 -10.59 -2.34 12.14
N LYS A 118 -10.89 -1.63 13.23
CA LYS A 118 -10.04 -0.52 13.71
C LYS A 118 -8.60 -0.94 13.99
N ASP A 119 -8.37 -2.21 14.34
CA ASP A 119 -7.04 -2.75 14.61
C ASP A 119 -6.17 -2.74 13.34
N ALA A 120 -6.76 -3.03 12.16
CA ALA A 120 -6.05 -2.97 10.89
C ALA A 120 -5.63 -1.52 10.53
N VAL A 121 -6.51 -0.56 10.82
CA VAL A 121 -6.20 0.87 10.62
C VAL A 121 -5.06 1.30 11.56
N ALA A 122 -5.12 0.88 12.83
CA ALA A 122 -4.07 1.16 13.79
C ALA A 122 -2.73 0.53 13.37
N ALA A 123 -2.74 -0.75 12.95
CA ALA A 123 -1.55 -1.45 12.47
C ALA A 123 -0.95 -0.76 11.24
N THR A 124 -1.80 -0.27 10.32
CA THR A 124 -1.34 0.49 9.13
C THR A 124 -0.64 1.78 9.54
N LEU A 125 -1.21 2.54 10.46
CA LEU A 125 -0.60 3.77 10.97
C LEU A 125 0.73 3.51 11.68
N GLU A 126 0.79 2.47 12.52
CA GLU A 126 2.03 2.11 13.23
C GLU A 126 3.12 1.62 12.26
N LEU A 127 2.76 0.87 11.23
CA LEU A 127 3.71 0.47 10.18
C LEU A 127 4.24 1.67 9.42
N LEU A 128 3.36 2.58 9.01
CA LEU A 128 3.76 3.82 8.33
C LEU A 128 4.76 4.62 9.18
N LYS A 129 4.47 4.82 10.46
CA LYS A 129 5.39 5.52 11.39
C LYS A 129 6.72 4.80 11.53
N ALA A 130 6.71 3.49 11.71
CA ALA A 130 7.91 2.67 11.86
C ALA A 130 8.80 2.71 10.61
N TYR A 131 8.19 2.69 9.44
CA TYR A 131 8.90 2.72 8.17
C TYR A 131 9.50 4.08 7.85
N LEU A 132 8.83 5.18 8.22
CA LEU A 132 9.29 6.55 7.99
C LEU A 132 10.28 7.06 9.07
N ALA A 133 10.41 6.34 10.16
CA ALA A 133 11.36 6.71 11.22
C ALA A 133 12.81 6.46 10.78
#